data_2cb344e3eabb2262f142ecc63992dae8
#
_entry.id   2cb344e3eabb2262f142ecc63992dae8
#
_cell.length_a   1.000
_cell.length_b   1.000
_cell.length_c   1.000
_cell.angle_alpha   90.00
_cell.angle_beta   90.00
_cell.angle_gamma   90.00
#
_symmetry.space_group_name_H-M   'P 1'
#
loop_
_entity.id
_entity.type
_entity.pdbx_description
1 polymer ?
#
loop_
_entity_poly.entity_id
_entity_poly.type
_entity_poly.pdbx_seq_one_letter_code
_entity_poly.pdbx_strand_id
1 'polypeptide(L)' 'MSPAPIPVLINQQSHLLPPGATLADAIELVGIQPPFAAAINMEFVPRGQYPERLLQNNDAIELIAPITGG' A
#
# COMPACT_ATOMS: atom_id res chain seq x y z
N MET A 1 19.12 4.57 18.13
CA MET A 1 17.93 5.35 17.76
C MET A 1 16.92 4.49 17.04
N SER A 2 15.69 4.57 17.46
CA SER A 2 14.65 3.81 16.80
C SER A 2 14.27 4.47 15.48
N PRO A 3 14.06 3.68 14.42
CA PRO A 3 13.56 4.23 13.18
C PRO A 3 12.17 4.86 13.39
N ALA A 4 11.91 5.91 12.67
CA ALA A 4 10.62 6.57 12.75
C ALA A 4 9.56 5.84 11.93
N PRO A 5 8.28 5.91 12.31
CA PRO A 5 7.24 5.36 11.47
C PRO A 5 7.20 6.05 10.11
N ILE A 6 6.66 5.33 9.14
CA ILE A 6 6.62 5.78 7.76
C ILE A 6 5.25 6.35 7.45
N PRO A 7 5.13 7.67 7.17
CA PRO A 7 3.86 8.22 6.72
C PRO A 7 3.62 7.90 5.26
N VAL A 8 2.46 7.36 4.96
CA VAL A 8 2.06 7.05 3.58
C VAL A 8 0.62 7.48 3.37
N LEU A 9 0.24 7.62 2.11
CA LEU A 9 -1.14 7.84 1.74
C LEU A 9 -1.68 6.56 1.12
N ILE A 10 -2.80 6.08 1.61
CA ILE A 10 -3.48 4.93 1.00
C ILE A 10 -4.85 5.40 0.58
N ASN A 11 -5.08 5.43 -0.73
CA ASN A 11 -6.31 5.97 -1.31
C ASN A 11 -6.61 7.36 -0.74
N GLN A 12 -5.57 8.18 -0.67
CA GLN A 12 -5.63 9.58 -0.21
C GLN A 12 -5.89 9.73 1.28
N GLN A 13 -5.77 8.65 2.04
CA GLN A 13 -5.87 8.72 3.49
C GLN A 13 -4.50 8.52 4.11
N SER A 14 -4.18 9.36 5.08
CA SER A 14 -2.90 9.33 5.76
C SER A 14 -2.81 8.17 6.74
N HIS A 15 -1.73 7.43 6.68
CA HIS A 15 -1.47 6.33 7.61
C HIS A 15 -0.02 6.35 8.04
N LEU A 16 0.23 5.85 9.24
CA LEU A 16 1.59 5.64 9.73
C LEU A 16 1.84 4.15 9.81
N LEU A 17 2.91 3.71 9.17
CA LEU A 17 3.29 2.30 9.17
C LEU A 17 4.62 2.13 9.88
N PRO A 18 4.89 0.93 10.45
CA PRO A 18 6.18 0.70 11.09
C PRO A 18 7.32 0.75 10.07
N PRO A 19 8.52 1.13 10.51
CA PRO A 19 9.68 1.14 9.60
C PRO A 19 9.91 -0.25 9.03
N GLY A 20 10.28 -0.30 7.76
CA GLY A 20 10.47 -1.56 7.07
C GLY A 20 9.19 -2.15 6.51
N ALA A 21 8.06 -1.45 6.61
CA ALA A 21 6.81 -1.95 6.08
C ALA A 21 6.86 -2.08 4.56
N THR A 22 6.14 -3.07 4.06
CA THR A 22 6.04 -3.33 2.63
C THR A 22 4.64 -2.99 2.13
N LEU A 23 4.46 -3.02 0.82
CA LEU A 23 3.13 -2.83 0.25
C LEU A 23 2.16 -3.90 0.75
N ALA A 24 2.63 -5.14 0.94
CA ALA A 24 1.79 -6.19 1.50
C ALA A 24 1.27 -5.80 2.88
N ASP A 25 2.10 -5.16 3.70
CA ASP A 25 1.70 -4.70 5.03
C ASP A 25 0.61 -3.64 4.93
N ALA A 26 0.73 -2.72 3.99
CA ALA A 26 -0.28 -1.69 3.79
C ALA A 26 -1.61 -2.29 3.34
N ILE A 27 -1.56 -3.27 2.45
CA ILE A 27 -2.75 -3.96 1.97
C ILE A 27 -3.45 -4.67 3.12
N GLU A 28 -2.68 -5.31 3.98
CA GLU A 28 -3.23 -5.99 5.13
C GLU A 28 -3.88 -5.02 6.10
N LEU A 29 -3.27 -3.86 6.30
CA LEU A 29 -3.81 -2.84 7.17
C LEU A 29 -5.18 -2.35 6.71
N VAL A 30 -5.33 -2.16 5.40
CA VAL A 30 -6.60 -1.70 4.83
C VAL A 30 -7.64 -2.81 4.84
N GLY A 31 -7.21 -4.06 4.69
CA GLY A 31 -8.12 -5.20 4.69
C GLY A 31 -8.87 -5.40 3.39
N ILE A 32 -8.36 -4.82 2.29
CA ILE A 32 -9.01 -4.99 1.00
C ILE A 32 -8.89 -6.45 0.53
N GLN A 33 -9.95 -6.95 -0.05
CA GLN A 33 -10.00 -8.34 -0.52
C GLN A 33 -9.76 -8.42 -2.02
N PRO A 34 -9.04 -9.44 -2.50
CA PRO A 34 -8.87 -9.61 -3.93
C PRO A 34 -10.22 -9.89 -4.63
N PRO A 35 -10.35 -9.55 -5.91
CA PRO A 35 -9.30 -8.99 -6.75
C PRO A 35 -9.14 -7.46 -6.58
N PHE A 36 -7.91 -6.99 -6.70
CA PHE A 36 -7.62 -5.56 -6.72
C PHE A 36 -6.30 -5.32 -7.43
N ALA A 37 -6.05 -4.08 -7.83
CA ALA A 37 -4.78 -3.66 -8.37
C ALA A 37 -4.13 -2.68 -7.40
N ALA A 38 -2.81 -2.65 -7.37
CA ALA A 38 -2.07 -1.76 -6.51
C ALA A 38 -1.08 -0.93 -7.32
N ALA A 39 -0.95 0.33 -6.95
CA ALA A 39 0.03 1.23 -7.54
C ALA A 39 0.65 2.06 -6.44
N ILE A 40 1.92 2.43 -6.62
CA ILE A 40 2.62 3.34 -5.72
C ILE A 40 3.17 4.48 -6.57
N ASN A 41 2.82 5.70 -6.20
CA ASN A 41 3.25 6.90 -6.94
C ASN A 41 2.94 6.76 -8.43
N MET A 42 1.75 6.23 -8.73
CA MET A 42 1.24 6.05 -10.09
C MET A 42 1.94 4.96 -10.88
N GLU A 43 2.73 4.12 -10.22
CA GLU A 43 3.37 2.98 -10.86
C GLU A 43 2.69 1.69 -10.41
N PHE A 44 2.21 0.92 -11.37
CA PHE A 44 1.59 -0.37 -11.08
C PHE A 44 2.59 -1.31 -10.43
N VAL A 45 2.16 -2.01 -9.39
CA VAL A 45 2.97 -3.00 -8.69
C VAL A 45 2.33 -4.38 -8.88
N PRO A 46 3.03 -5.31 -9.52
CA PRO A 46 2.48 -6.66 -9.70
C PRO A 46 2.28 -7.36 -8.35
N ARG A 47 1.29 -8.22 -8.31
CA ARG A 47 0.91 -8.93 -7.09
C ARG A 47 2.09 -9.67 -6.45
N GLY A 48 2.93 -10.29 -7.25
CA GLY A 48 4.07 -11.04 -6.72
C GLY A 48 5.12 -10.18 -6.04
N GLN A 49 5.07 -8.86 -6.22
CA GLN A 49 6.04 -7.95 -5.63
C GLN A 49 5.54 -7.27 -4.36
N TYR A 50 4.30 -7.50 -3.95
CA TYR A 50 3.74 -6.84 -2.79
C TYR A 50 4.61 -7.01 -1.53
N PRO A 51 5.06 -8.23 -1.19
CA PRO A 51 5.87 -8.38 0.03
C PRO A 51 7.31 -7.91 -0.11
N GLU A 52 7.74 -7.63 -1.33
CA GLU A 52 9.11 -7.18 -1.58
C GLU A 52 9.22 -5.68 -1.79
N ARG A 53 8.10 -5.00 -2.01
CA ARG A 53 8.12 -3.56 -2.27
C ARG A 53 8.12 -2.80 -0.96
N LEU A 54 9.29 -2.30 -0.58
CA LEU A 54 9.44 -1.49 0.62
C LEU A 54 8.81 -0.13 0.43
N LEU A 55 8.14 0.35 1.47
CA LEU A 55 7.49 1.65 1.44
C LEU A 55 8.45 2.72 1.94
N GLN A 56 8.28 3.91 1.42
CA GLN A 56 9.06 5.07 1.81
C GLN A 56 8.13 6.19 2.27
N ASN A 57 8.72 7.16 2.96
CA ASN A 57 7.95 8.30 3.43
C ASN A 57 7.21 8.96 2.27
N ASN A 58 5.94 9.24 2.50
CA ASN A 58 5.08 9.97 1.55
C ASN A 58 4.74 9.19 0.29
N ASP A 59 4.91 7.87 0.29
CA ASP A 59 4.45 7.06 -0.83
C ASP A 59 2.93 7.18 -0.95
N ALA A 60 2.47 7.37 -2.18
CA ALA A 60 1.05 7.44 -2.48
C ALA A 60 0.61 6.09 -3.03
N ILE A 61 -0.09 5.33 -2.22
CA ILE A 61 -0.53 3.98 -2.56
C ILE A 61 -1.98 4.03 -3.00
N GLU A 62 -2.25 3.43 -4.14
CA GLU A 62 -3.61 3.30 -4.64
C GLU A 62 -3.99 1.83 -4.74
N LEU A 63 -5.08 1.47 -4.09
CA LEU A 63 -5.62 0.12 -4.14
C LEU A 63 -6.98 0.21 -4.80
N ILE A 64 -7.09 -0.40 -5.97
CA ILE A 64 -8.27 -0.26 -6.81
C ILE A 64 -8.93 -1.61 -6.98
N ALA A 65 -10.13 -1.73 -6.43
CA ALA A 65 -10.93 -2.94 -6.61
C ALA A 65 -11.84 -2.76 -7.82
N PRO A 66 -12.03 -3.81 -8.64
CA PRO A 66 -12.95 -3.69 -9.76
C PRO A 66 -14.38 -3.50 -9.25
N ILE A 67 -15.12 -2.72 -9.99
CA ILE A 67 -16.53 -2.54 -9.70
C ILE A 67 -17.26 -3.75 -10.26
N THR A 68 -17.80 -4.56 -9.37
CA THR A 68 -18.61 -5.69 -9.80
C THR A 68 -20.04 -5.20 -9.89
N GLY A 69 -20.57 -5.21 -11.09
CA GLY A 69 -21.94 -4.82 -11.30
C GLY A 69 -22.89 -5.79 -10.64
N GLY A 70 -23.82 -5.29 -10.03
CA GLY A 70 -24.91 -6.06 -9.58
C GLY A 70 -25.03 -6.61 -8.31
#